data_91cca3a1a30ace2e0b0151d997505bc5
#
_entry.id   91cca3a1a30ace2e0b0151d997505bc5
#
_cell.length_a   1.000
_cell.length_b   1.000
_cell.length_c   1.000
_cell.angle_alpha   90.00
_cell.angle_beta   90.00
_cell.angle_gamma   90.00
#
_symmetry.space_group_name_H-M   'P 1'
#
loop_
_entity.id
_entity.type
_entity.pdbx_description
1 polymer ?
#
loop_
_entity_poly.entity_id
_entity_poly.type
_entity_poly.pdbx_seq_one_letter_code
_entity_poly.pdbx_strand_id
1 'polypeptide(L)'
;LMNPKAGGKRKGILVFTRFLKEAERLTMSIPGCVIVSGDTPKKERERILEMFKTGEIPVVANVGVLTTGFDYPELDTVVMARPTMSLAMYYQIVGRCIRPYKGKTAWFVDLCGNINRFGEVSDLHLKDTGNGKWAVFSKGRQLTNVRF
;
A
#
# COMPACT_ATOMS: atom_id res chain seq x y z
N LEU A 1 2.64 14.21 -6.00
CA LEU A 1 3.53 13.02 -6.00
C LEU A 1 4.29 12.88 -7.34
N MET A 2 3.68 13.28 -8.44
CA MET A 2 4.29 13.24 -9.77
C MET A 2 5.14 14.48 -10.10
N ASN A 3 5.09 15.53 -9.28
CA ASN A 3 5.81 16.78 -9.52
C ASN A 3 7.24 16.71 -8.95
N PRO A 4 8.29 16.76 -9.79
CA PRO A 4 9.68 16.69 -9.32
C PRO A 4 10.09 17.87 -8.42
N LYS A 5 9.38 19.01 -8.46
CA LYS A 5 9.64 20.17 -7.59
C LYS A 5 9.26 19.94 -6.12
N ALA A 6 8.43 18.93 -5.81
CA ALA A 6 7.94 18.64 -4.46
C ALA A 6 8.72 17.54 -3.73
N GLY A 7 9.97 17.29 -4.06
CA GLY A 7 10.81 16.30 -3.37
C GLY A 7 11.43 15.22 -4.25
N GLY A 8 11.60 15.51 -5.54
CA GLY A 8 12.21 14.58 -6.49
C GLY A 8 11.21 13.62 -7.16
N LYS A 9 11.68 12.95 -8.20
CA LYS A 9 10.90 11.94 -8.91
C LYS A 9 10.71 10.71 -8.04
N ARG A 10 9.45 10.29 -7.84
CA ARG A 10 9.15 9.03 -7.15
C ARG A 10 9.65 7.83 -7.96
N LYS A 11 10.12 6.80 -7.29
CA LYS A 11 10.58 5.54 -7.91
C LYS A 11 9.41 4.73 -8.48
N GLY A 12 8.25 4.85 -7.83
CA GLY A 12 7.01 4.26 -8.29
C GLY A 12 5.88 4.63 -7.35
N ILE A 13 4.67 4.75 -7.89
CA ILE A 13 3.46 5.05 -7.12
C ILE A 13 2.51 3.88 -7.27
N LEU A 14 2.26 3.15 -6.18
CA LEU A 14 1.30 2.07 -6.12
C LEU A 14 0.03 2.56 -5.42
N VAL A 15 -1.08 2.60 -6.16
CA VAL A 15 -2.37 3.06 -5.65
C VAL A 15 -3.28 1.87 -5.38
N PHE A 16 -3.75 1.72 -4.16
CA PHE A 16 -4.74 0.70 -3.79
C PHE A 16 -6.14 1.28 -3.87
N THR A 17 -6.93 0.80 -4.83
CA THR A 17 -8.35 1.14 -4.98
C THR A 17 -9.24 -0.03 -4.56
N ARG A 18 -10.51 0.25 -4.31
CA ARG A 18 -11.49 -0.79 -3.96
C ARG A 18 -12.17 -1.35 -5.20
N PHE A 19 -12.51 -0.48 -6.14
CA PHE A 19 -13.30 -0.83 -7.33
C PHE A 19 -12.55 -0.53 -8.62
N LEU A 20 -12.83 -1.30 -9.66
CA LEU A 20 -12.25 -1.11 -10.98
C LEU A 20 -12.52 0.29 -11.56
N LYS A 21 -13.74 0.81 -11.38
CA LYS A 21 -14.12 2.18 -11.82
C LYS A 21 -13.24 3.28 -11.23
N GLU A 22 -12.76 3.12 -10.01
CA GLU A 22 -11.84 4.07 -9.39
C GLU A 22 -10.47 4.02 -10.08
N ALA A 23 -9.97 2.81 -10.34
CA ALA A 23 -8.72 2.60 -11.07
C ALA A 23 -8.80 3.14 -12.52
N GLU A 24 -9.93 2.93 -13.22
CA GLU A 24 -10.18 3.48 -14.55
C GLU A 24 -10.13 5.01 -14.57
N ARG A 25 -10.72 5.68 -13.57
CA ARG A 25 -10.62 7.15 -13.43
C ARG A 25 -9.18 7.61 -13.26
N LEU A 26 -8.35 6.84 -12.53
CA LEU A 26 -6.93 7.17 -12.39
C LEU A 26 -6.19 7.07 -13.73
N THR A 27 -6.48 6.07 -14.56
CA THR A 27 -5.83 5.95 -15.89
C THR A 27 -6.21 7.09 -16.83
N MET A 28 -7.42 7.63 -16.71
CA MET A 28 -7.86 8.81 -17.48
C MET A 28 -7.21 10.11 -17.00
N SER A 29 -6.87 10.19 -15.71
CA SER A 29 -6.38 11.42 -15.09
C SER A 29 -4.86 11.47 -14.93
N ILE A 30 -4.19 10.32 -14.92
CA ILE A 30 -2.75 10.21 -14.67
C ILE A 30 -2.08 9.53 -15.88
N PRO A 31 -1.31 10.29 -16.67
CA PRO A 31 -0.57 9.72 -17.80
C PRO A 31 0.37 8.59 -17.37
N GLY A 32 0.34 7.47 -18.10
CA GLY A 32 1.15 6.30 -17.81
C GLY A 32 0.66 5.43 -16.62
N CYS A 33 -0.51 5.71 -16.07
CA CYS A 33 -1.12 4.85 -15.06
C CYS A 33 -1.68 3.58 -15.70
N VAL A 34 -1.33 2.42 -15.14
CA VAL A 34 -1.79 1.09 -15.59
C VAL A 34 -2.54 0.38 -14.48
N ILE A 35 -3.61 -0.35 -14.84
CA ILE A 35 -4.41 -1.12 -13.88
C ILE A 35 -3.89 -2.54 -13.76
N VAL A 36 -3.84 -3.04 -12.52
CA VAL A 36 -3.69 -4.46 -12.20
C VAL A 36 -4.85 -4.90 -11.32
N SER A 37 -5.58 -5.91 -11.74
CA SER A 37 -6.75 -6.46 -11.05
C SER A 37 -6.74 -7.99 -11.02
N GLY A 38 -7.76 -8.60 -10.43
CA GLY A 38 -7.96 -10.04 -10.46
C GLY A 38 -8.11 -10.61 -11.88
N ASP A 39 -8.66 -9.82 -12.80
CA ASP A 39 -8.87 -10.22 -14.19
C ASP A 39 -7.61 -10.06 -15.06
N THR A 40 -6.57 -9.39 -14.56
CA THR A 40 -5.31 -9.25 -15.29
C THR A 40 -4.60 -10.61 -15.37
N PRO A 41 -4.36 -11.15 -16.58
CA PRO A 41 -3.68 -12.43 -16.74
C PRO A 41 -2.31 -12.44 -16.07
N LYS A 42 -1.88 -13.59 -15.53
CA LYS A 42 -0.62 -13.70 -14.77
C LYS A 42 0.58 -13.15 -15.54
N LYS A 43 0.75 -13.54 -16.81
CA LYS A 43 1.87 -13.08 -17.65
C LYS A 43 1.85 -11.56 -17.87
N GLU A 44 0.67 -11.00 -18.10
CA GLU A 44 0.51 -9.55 -18.28
C GLU A 44 0.79 -8.81 -16.97
N ARG A 45 0.34 -9.34 -15.85
CA ARG A 45 0.65 -8.79 -14.52
C ARG A 45 2.15 -8.76 -14.25
N GLU A 46 2.85 -9.86 -14.53
CA GLU A 46 4.30 -9.96 -14.38
C GLU A 46 5.01 -8.92 -15.26
N ARG A 47 4.58 -8.76 -16.52
CA ARG A 47 5.12 -7.74 -17.43
C ARG A 47 4.90 -6.31 -16.90
N ILE A 48 3.69 -5.97 -16.48
CA ILE A 48 3.37 -4.65 -15.92
C ILE A 48 4.26 -4.37 -14.69
N LEU A 49 4.43 -5.35 -13.81
CA LEU A 49 5.24 -5.18 -12.60
C LEU A 49 6.73 -5.01 -12.91
N GLU A 50 7.27 -5.69 -13.90
CA GLU A 50 8.65 -5.45 -14.35
C GLU A 50 8.82 -4.05 -14.95
N MET A 51 7.91 -3.59 -15.81
CA MET A 51 7.92 -2.22 -16.33
C MET A 51 7.73 -1.16 -15.24
N PHE A 52 6.99 -1.48 -14.18
CA PHE A 52 6.85 -0.61 -13.02
C PHE A 52 8.16 -0.51 -12.21
N LYS A 53 8.87 -1.62 -12.01
CA LYS A 53 10.19 -1.64 -11.35
C LYS A 53 11.26 -0.89 -12.15
N THR A 54 11.25 -0.99 -13.47
CA THR A 54 12.19 -0.26 -14.35
C THR A 54 11.86 1.22 -14.48
N GLY A 55 10.65 1.64 -14.06
CA GLY A 55 10.18 3.02 -14.14
C GLY A 55 9.55 3.39 -15.48
N GLU A 56 9.36 2.44 -16.39
CA GLU A 56 8.61 2.63 -17.62
C GLU A 56 7.13 2.92 -17.35
N ILE A 57 6.57 2.25 -16.33
CA ILE A 57 5.24 2.54 -15.79
C ILE A 57 5.42 3.30 -14.48
N PRO A 58 5.04 4.58 -14.40
CA PRO A 58 5.23 5.39 -13.19
C PRO A 58 4.20 5.12 -12.11
N VAL A 59 3.00 4.68 -12.47
CA VAL A 59 1.86 4.49 -11.56
C VAL A 59 1.13 3.19 -11.87
N VAL A 60 0.93 2.37 -10.85
CA VAL A 60 0.08 1.18 -10.93
C VAL A 60 -1.13 1.37 -10.02
N ALA A 61 -2.33 1.30 -10.59
CA ALA A 61 -3.59 1.24 -9.86
C ALA A 61 -3.96 -0.23 -9.62
N ASN A 62 -3.92 -0.66 -8.37
CA ASN A 62 -4.17 -2.04 -7.96
C ASN A 62 -5.57 -2.21 -7.40
N VAL A 63 -6.29 -3.19 -7.93
CA VAL A 63 -7.61 -3.60 -7.45
C VAL A 63 -7.51 -5.02 -6.85
N GLY A 64 -7.23 -5.11 -5.56
CA GLY A 64 -7.37 -6.32 -4.77
C GLY A 64 -6.30 -7.42 -4.91
N VAL A 65 -5.22 -7.22 -5.69
CA VAL A 65 -4.30 -8.33 -6.01
C VAL A 65 -2.86 -8.20 -5.52
N LEU A 66 -2.34 -6.98 -5.31
CA LEU A 66 -0.93 -6.77 -4.94
C LEU A 66 -0.71 -6.58 -3.42
N THR A 67 -1.61 -7.09 -2.60
CA THR A 67 -1.45 -7.09 -1.13
C THR A 67 -0.38 -8.08 -0.69
N THR A 68 -0.20 -9.16 -1.44
CA THR A 68 0.81 -10.21 -1.19
C THR A 68 1.60 -10.53 -2.46
N GLY A 69 2.78 -11.15 -2.31
CA GLY A 69 3.54 -11.73 -3.44
C GLY A 69 4.25 -10.73 -4.36
N PHE A 70 4.14 -9.42 -4.12
CA PHE A 70 4.84 -8.40 -4.90
C PHE A 70 6.06 -7.89 -4.13
N ASP A 71 7.23 -8.10 -4.67
CA ASP A 71 8.49 -7.64 -4.08
C ASP A 71 9.13 -6.53 -4.91
N TYR A 72 9.17 -5.33 -4.31
CA TYR A 72 9.79 -4.14 -4.89
C TYR A 72 10.32 -3.24 -3.76
N PRO A 73 11.53 -3.52 -3.24
CA PRO A 73 12.10 -2.78 -2.11
C PRO A 73 12.30 -1.29 -2.39
N GLU A 74 12.54 -0.92 -3.64
CA GLU A 74 12.72 0.48 -4.06
C GLU A 74 11.42 1.28 -4.10
N LEU A 75 10.25 0.62 -4.09
CA LEU A 75 8.95 1.28 -4.07
C LEU A 75 8.89 2.29 -2.92
N ASP A 76 8.76 3.55 -3.28
CA ASP A 76 8.82 4.63 -2.29
C ASP A 76 7.47 5.27 -1.99
N THR A 77 6.45 5.01 -2.79
CA THR A 77 5.15 5.66 -2.61
C THR A 77 4.00 4.67 -2.73
N VAL A 78 3.18 4.61 -1.67
CA VAL A 78 1.91 3.89 -1.66
C VAL A 78 0.78 4.85 -1.34
N VAL A 79 -0.27 4.82 -2.16
CA VAL A 79 -1.50 5.59 -1.95
C VAL A 79 -2.63 4.61 -1.60
N MET A 80 -3.21 4.78 -0.43
CA MET A 80 -4.35 3.98 0.02
C MET A 80 -5.65 4.74 -0.26
N ALA A 81 -6.23 4.49 -1.44
CA ALA A 81 -7.49 5.05 -1.91
C ALA A 81 -8.66 4.08 -1.64
N ARG A 82 -8.54 3.25 -0.61
CA ARG A 82 -9.61 2.35 -0.16
C ARG A 82 -9.67 2.32 1.37
N PRO A 83 -10.88 2.37 1.95
CA PRO A 83 -11.04 2.09 3.37
C PRO A 83 -10.86 0.59 3.64
N THR A 84 -10.38 0.25 4.82
CA THR A 84 -10.36 -1.14 5.29
C THR A 84 -10.73 -1.22 6.77
N MET A 85 -11.37 -2.33 7.14
CA MET A 85 -11.59 -2.72 8.53
C MET A 85 -10.57 -3.79 8.97
N SER A 86 -9.74 -4.27 8.04
CA SER A 86 -8.72 -5.29 8.31
C SER A 86 -7.38 -4.63 8.66
N LEU A 87 -6.96 -4.76 9.92
CA LEU A 87 -5.63 -4.33 10.37
C LEU A 87 -4.52 -5.07 9.59
N ALA A 88 -4.70 -6.36 9.31
CA ALA A 88 -3.74 -7.15 8.56
C ALA A 88 -3.54 -6.60 7.14
N MET A 89 -4.64 -6.26 6.45
CA MET A 89 -4.57 -5.64 5.12
C MET A 89 -3.89 -4.27 5.18
N TYR A 90 -4.24 -3.43 6.15
CA TYR A 90 -3.61 -2.13 6.37
C TYR A 90 -2.09 -2.29 6.54
N TYR A 91 -1.67 -3.17 7.44
CA TYR A 91 -0.26 -3.44 7.71
C TYR A 91 0.48 -3.95 6.46
N GLN A 92 -0.12 -4.87 5.70
CA GLN A 92 0.47 -5.40 4.47
C GLN A 92 0.65 -4.32 3.40
N ILE A 93 -0.34 -3.44 3.23
CA ILE A 93 -0.29 -2.34 2.25
C ILE A 93 0.80 -1.34 2.62
N VAL A 94 0.81 -0.86 3.86
CA VAL A 94 1.84 0.08 4.34
C VAL A 94 3.22 -0.55 4.23
N GLY A 95 3.34 -1.83 4.58
CA GLY A 95 4.58 -2.61 4.48
C GLY A 95 5.21 -2.63 3.09
N ARG A 96 4.45 -2.32 2.03
CA ARG A 96 5.01 -2.25 0.66
C ARG A 96 5.98 -1.07 0.49
N CYS A 97 5.71 0.08 1.10
CA CYS A 97 6.57 1.25 0.91
C CYS A 97 7.61 1.46 2.03
N ILE A 98 7.37 0.93 3.24
CA ILE A 98 8.26 1.16 4.39
C ILE A 98 9.47 0.23 4.45
N ARG A 99 9.62 -0.73 3.54
CA ARG A 99 10.79 -1.60 3.48
C ARG A 99 12.07 -0.77 3.39
N PRO A 100 13.08 -1.05 4.21
CA PRO A 100 14.35 -0.33 4.14
C PRO A 100 15.01 -0.50 2.77
N TYR A 101 15.44 0.62 2.19
CA TYR A 101 16.26 0.66 0.98
C TYR A 101 17.14 1.91 1.00
N LYS A 102 18.39 1.78 0.55
CA LYS A 102 19.36 2.88 0.62
C LYS A 102 18.88 4.12 -0.17
N GLY A 103 18.87 5.27 0.50
CA GLY A 103 18.48 6.54 -0.10
C GLY A 103 16.99 6.71 -0.37
N LYS A 104 16.14 5.78 0.12
CA LYS A 104 14.69 5.86 -0.06
C LYS A 104 14.05 6.68 1.06
N THR A 105 13.15 7.58 0.67
CA THR A 105 12.17 8.21 1.56
C THR A 105 10.79 7.67 1.23
N ALA A 106 10.23 6.87 2.13
CA ALA A 106 8.92 6.26 1.96
C ALA A 106 7.78 7.27 2.17
N TRP A 107 6.80 7.22 1.28
CA TRP A 107 5.57 8.01 1.37
C TRP A 107 4.36 7.09 1.42
N PHE A 108 3.62 7.16 2.50
CA PHE A 108 2.32 6.53 2.63
C PHE A 108 1.23 7.61 2.66
N VAL A 109 0.36 7.59 1.66
CA VAL A 109 -0.73 8.56 1.51
C VAL A 109 -2.05 7.85 1.77
N ASP A 110 -2.73 8.20 2.85
CA ASP A 110 -4.04 7.64 3.21
C ASP A 110 -5.16 8.63 2.85
N LEU A 111 -5.98 8.27 1.88
CA LEU A 111 -7.11 9.07 1.42
C LEU A 111 -8.45 8.69 2.10
N CYS A 112 -8.45 7.65 2.92
CA CYS A 112 -9.68 7.06 3.47
C CYS A 112 -9.72 6.98 5.01
N GLY A 113 -8.77 7.64 5.70
CA GLY A 113 -8.76 7.71 7.15
C GLY A 113 -8.37 6.40 7.85
N ASN A 114 -7.63 5.53 7.20
CA ASN A 114 -7.17 4.27 7.79
C ASN A 114 -6.16 4.52 8.93
N ILE A 115 -5.31 5.56 8.79
CA ILE A 115 -4.39 6.00 9.86
C ILE A 115 -5.18 6.44 11.10
N ASN A 116 -6.28 7.16 10.93
CA ASN A 116 -7.15 7.55 12.06
C ASN A 116 -7.78 6.33 12.74
N ARG A 117 -8.07 5.27 11.97
CA ARG A 117 -8.67 4.04 12.49
C ARG A 117 -7.66 3.16 13.21
N PHE A 118 -6.49 2.93 12.63
CA PHE A 118 -5.51 1.96 13.11
C PHE A 118 -4.30 2.60 13.80
N GLY A 119 -4.03 3.87 13.58
CA GLY A 119 -2.81 4.55 13.99
C GLY A 119 -1.67 4.38 12.96
N GLU A 120 -0.55 4.98 13.25
CA GLU A 120 0.68 4.79 12.46
C GLU A 120 1.23 3.38 12.69
N VAL A 121 1.79 2.77 11.65
CA VAL A 121 2.33 1.41 11.73
C VAL A 121 3.47 1.30 12.76
N SER A 122 4.24 2.36 12.93
CA SER A 122 5.30 2.47 13.97
C SER A 122 4.77 2.36 15.40
N ASP A 123 3.51 2.71 15.63
CA ASP A 123 2.87 2.66 16.96
C ASP A 123 2.21 1.30 17.25
N LEU A 124 2.15 0.42 16.26
CA LEU A 124 1.52 -0.89 16.41
C LEU A 124 2.42 -1.81 17.23
N HIS A 125 1.88 -2.36 18.31
CA HIS A 125 2.58 -3.33 19.15
C HIS A 125 1.63 -4.39 19.69
N LEU A 126 2.17 -5.57 19.90
CA LEU A 126 1.46 -6.68 20.55
C LEU A 126 1.61 -6.56 22.07
N LYS A 127 0.52 -6.76 22.78
CA LYS A 127 0.50 -6.80 24.24
C LYS A 127 -0.29 -8.01 24.73
N ASP A 128 0.27 -8.70 25.70
CA ASP A 128 -0.46 -9.75 26.43
C ASP A 128 -1.57 -9.10 27.26
N THR A 129 -2.79 -9.58 27.06
CA THR A 129 -3.99 -9.14 27.80
C THR A 129 -4.38 -10.11 28.92
N GLY A 130 -3.55 -11.13 29.17
CA GLY A 130 -3.73 -12.17 30.17
C GLY A 130 -4.37 -13.45 29.63
N ASN A 131 -4.16 -14.55 30.33
CA ASN A 131 -4.70 -15.88 29.99
C ASN A 131 -4.34 -16.37 28.56
N GLY A 132 -3.11 -16.06 28.09
CA GLY A 132 -2.66 -16.44 26.75
C GLY A 132 -3.35 -15.68 25.62
N LYS A 133 -4.01 -14.58 25.92
CA LYS A 133 -4.63 -13.70 24.91
C LYS A 133 -3.72 -12.52 24.59
N TRP A 134 -3.55 -12.28 23.30
CA TRP A 134 -2.79 -11.16 22.80
C TRP A 134 -3.69 -10.20 22.03
N ALA A 135 -3.33 -8.93 22.03
CA ALA A 135 -4.03 -7.93 21.24
C ALA A 135 -3.03 -6.95 20.63
N VAL A 136 -3.43 -6.36 19.50
CA VAL A 136 -2.68 -5.28 18.85
C VAL A 136 -3.16 -3.95 19.44
N PHE A 137 -2.22 -3.12 19.83
CA PHE A 137 -2.45 -1.78 20.37
C PHE A 137 -1.80 -0.72 19.50
N SER A 138 -2.40 0.47 19.48
CA SER A 138 -1.79 1.71 18.99
C SER A 138 -2.12 2.83 19.96
N LYS A 139 -1.10 3.54 20.44
CA LYS A 139 -1.24 4.67 21.38
C LYS A 139 -2.16 4.37 22.59
N GLY A 140 -2.01 3.18 23.15
CA GLY A 140 -2.81 2.74 24.30
C GLY A 140 -4.22 2.23 23.97
N ARG A 141 -4.67 2.33 22.72
CA ARG A 141 -5.97 1.81 22.26
C ARG A 141 -5.82 0.40 21.72
N GLN A 142 -6.65 -0.51 22.19
CA GLN A 142 -6.74 -1.86 21.65
C GLN A 142 -7.46 -1.86 20.29
N LEU A 143 -6.83 -2.43 19.26
CA LEU A 143 -7.35 -2.47 17.90
C LEU A 143 -8.02 -3.80 17.55
N THR A 144 -7.51 -4.90 18.08
CA THR A 144 -8.04 -6.24 17.80
C THR A 144 -7.72 -7.20 18.91
N ASN A 145 -8.51 -8.25 19.02
CA ASN A 145 -8.24 -9.42 19.85
C ASN A 145 -7.68 -10.51 18.95
N VAL A 146 -6.44 -10.89 19.18
CA VAL A 146 -5.80 -12.01 18.48
C VAL A 146 -5.69 -13.15 19.46
N ARG A 147 -6.26 -14.31 19.14
CA ARG A 147 -6.00 -15.56 19.83
C ARG A 147 -4.93 -16.30 19.05
N PHE A 148 -3.82 -16.50 19.67
CA PHE A 148 -2.77 -17.38 19.17
C PHE A 148 -2.87 -18.73 19.81
#